data_a013a2f31f0850aada1594b0e01369cb
#
_entry.id   a013a2f31f0850aada1594b0e01369cb
#
_cell.length_a   1.000
_cell.length_b   1.000
_cell.length_c   1.000
_cell.angle_alpha   90.00
_cell.angle_beta   90.00
_cell.angle_gamma   90.00
#
_symmetry.space_group_name_H-M   'P 1'
#
loop_
_entity.id
_entity.type
_entity.pdbx_description
1 polymer ?
#
loop_
_entity_poly.entity_id
_entity_poly.type
_entity_poly.pdbx_seq_one_letter_code
_entity_poly.pdbx_strand_id
1 'polypeptide(L)'
;MALGSYAFGFEPLLRLNVTRYALIPPGWPSGLKLRLVVLADIHACEPWMSAARIAAICNHANSLDGDVMLLLGDYTAGMNLVTRYVHSRDWSKALAVLRAPLGVHAIMGNHDWWEDRSAQKAGGGETFGHKALADVGIAVYGNRVLRLEKNGQGFWIAGLEDQLALLPGKKWDRRSMRGLDDLDGTLAQVTDEAPVILMAHEPDIFPKVPPRVALTLSGHTHGGQIRFLGRSPVVPSRYGNRYAYGHVVEDDRNLIISGGLGCSIAPVRFGVPPEIVVVDLGHRPELF
;
A
#
# COMPACT_ATOMS: atom_id res chain seq x y z
N MET A 1 12.85 26.09 14.26
CA MET A 1 11.63 25.79 13.49
C MET A 1 10.52 25.49 14.48
N ALA A 2 9.37 26.17 14.40
CA ALA A 2 8.25 25.85 15.29
C ALA A 2 7.73 24.44 14.98
N LEU A 3 7.27 23.68 15.99
CA LEU A 3 6.77 22.32 15.85
C LEU A 3 5.71 22.20 14.75
N GLY A 4 4.82 23.20 14.65
CA GLY A 4 3.81 23.26 13.59
C GLY A 4 4.41 23.33 12.18
N SER A 5 5.40 24.19 11.94
CA SER A 5 6.06 24.29 10.63
C SER A 5 6.80 22.99 10.26
N TYR A 6 7.29 22.27 11.25
CA TYR A 6 7.88 20.94 11.03
C TYR A 6 6.81 19.92 10.60
N ALA A 7 5.73 19.78 11.38
CA ALA A 7 4.73 18.75 11.19
C ALA A 7 3.83 18.98 9.95
N PHE A 8 3.53 20.23 9.62
CA PHE A 8 2.67 20.59 8.47
C PHE A 8 3.45 20.93 7.19
N GLY A 9 4.73 21.20 7.27
CA GLY A 9 5.53 21.61 6.11
C GLY A 9 6.74 20.71 5.88
N PHE A 10 7.68 20.67 6.82
CA PHE A 10 8.96 20.02 6.59
C PHE A 10 8.81 18.49 6.46
N GLU A 11 8.18 17.82 7.43
CA GLU A 11 8.11 16.36 7.42
C GLU A 11 7.26 15.83 6.26
N PRO A 12 6.03 16.31 6.00
CA PRO A 12 5.22 15.76 4.91
C PRO A 12 5.73 16.12 3.51
N LEU A 13 6.42 17.27 3.34
CA LEU A 13 6.81 17.77 2.02
C LEU A 13 8.26 17.48 1.65
N LEU A 14 9.19 17.57 2.62
CA LEU A 14 10.62 17.58 2.35
C LEU A 14 11.34 16.33 2.85
N ARG A 15 10.70 15.51 3.67
CA ARG A 15 11.26 14.23 4.07
C ARG A 15 10.66 13.11 3.21
N LEU A 16 11.53 12.28 2.66
CA LEU A 16 11.18 11.01 2.04
C LEU A 16 12.19 9.99 2.54
N ASN A 17 11.71 9.00 3.26
CA ASN A 17 12.55 7.92 3.76
C ASN A 17 12.50 6.71 2.84
N VAL A 18 13.56 5.90 2.89
CA VAL A 18 13.55 4.53 2.37
C VAL A 18 13.68 3.59 3.57
N THR A 19 12.58 2.95 3.92
CA THR A 19 12.54 1.98 5.03
C THR A 19 12.83 0.59 4.48
N ARG A 20 13.80 -0.12 5.08
CA ARG A 20 14.26 -1.42 4.59
C ARG A 20 13.96 -2.52 5.58
N TYR A 21 13.44 -3.63 5.06
CA TYR A 21 13.25 -4.87 5.78
C TYR A 21 13.97 -6.00 5.05
N ALA A 22 14.67 -6.85 5.78
CA ALA A 22 15.24 -8.09 5.25
C ALA A 22 14.72 -9.25 6.08
N LEU A 23 14.10 -10.25 5.42
CA LEU A 23 13.51 -11.39 6.12
C LEU A 23 13.52 -12.66 5.28
N ILE A 24 13.49 -13.78 5.98
CA ILE A 24 13.31 -15.11 5.40
C ILE A 24 12.04 -15.68 6.03
N PRO A 25 10.87 -15.54 5.38
CA PRO A 25 9.63 -16.13 5.89
C PRO A 25 9.73 -17.64 6.05
N PRO A 26 8.95 -18.24 6.95
CA PRO A 26 8.86 -19.69 7.05
C PRO A 26 8.55 -20.34 5.69
N GLY A 27 9.25 -21.40 5.34
CA GLY A 27 9.06 -22.09 4.05
C GLY A 27 9.57 -21.34 2.81
N TRP A 28 10.26 -20.20 2.96
CA TRP A 28 10.82 -19.47 1.82
C TRP A 28 11.90 -20.28 1.11
N PRO A 29 11.85 -20.42 -0.24
CA PRO A 29 12.85 -21.20 -0.99
C PRO A 29 14.26 -20.64 -0.84
N SER A 30 15.24 -21.49 -0.52
CA SER A 30 16.61 -21.08 -0.16
C SER A 30 17.36 -20.33 -1.27
N GLY A 31 16.98 -20.50 -2.52
CA GLY A 31 17.59 -19.82 -3.68
C GLY A 31 16.86 -18.58 -4.13
N LEU A 32 15.61 -18.36 -3.70
CA LEU A 32 14.81 -17.23 -4.13
C LEU A 32 15.20 -15.95 -3.37
N LYS A 33 15.88 -15.05 -4.07
CA LYS A 33 16.21 -13.70 -3.60
C LYS A 33 15.33 -12.70 -4.32
N LEU A 34 14.52 -11.97 -3.59
CA LEU A 34 13.54 -11.07 -4.18
C LEU A 34 13.54 -9.73 -3.46
N ARG A 35 13.74 -8.63 -4.21
CA ARG A 35 13.58 -7.27 -3.71
C ARG A 35 12.26 -6.70 -4.17
N LEU A 36 11.38 -6.39 -3.22
CA LEU A 36 10.14 -5.68 -3.44
C LEU A 36 10.35 -4.20 -3.12
N VAL A 37 9.88 -3.31 -3.98
CA VAL A 37 9.76 -1.87 -3.69
C VAL A 37 8.29 -1.52 -3.64
N VAL A 38 7.85 -0.98 -2.51
CA VAL A 38 6.44 -0.81 -2.17
C VAL A 38 6.13 0.67 -1.97
N LEU A 39 5.09 1.14 -2.62
CA LEU A 39 4.52 2.48 -2.48
C LEU A 39 3.06 2.34 -2.06
N ALA A 40 2.63 3.15 -1.09
CA ALA A 40 1.26 3.14 -0.58
C ALA A 40 0.77 4.56 -0.30
N ASP A 41 -0.54 4.74 -0.28
CA ASP A 41 -1.20 5.94 0.26
C ASP A 41 -0.67 7.24 -0.36
N ILE A 42 -0.76 7.35 -1.68
CA ILE A 42 -0.24 8.50 -2.44
C ILE A 42 -1.07 9.75 -2.18
N HIS A 43 -2.41 9.62 -2.19
CA HIS A 43 -3.36 10.72 -1.97
C HIS A 43 -3.05 11.96 -2.81
N ALA A 44 -3.08 11.79 -4.13
CA ALA A 44 -2.67 12.80 -5.10
C ALA A 44 -3.49 14.09 -5.02
N CYS A 45 -2.88 15.19 -4.56
CA CYS A 45 -3.52 16.50 -4.39
C CYS A 45 -2.49 17.63 -4.35
N GLU A 46 -2.91 18.82 -4.72
CA GLU A 46 -2.11 20.04 -4.56
C GLU A 46 -2.40 20.75 -3.23
N PRO A 47 -1.40 21.30 -2.57
CA PRO A 47 0.02 21.35 -2.95
C PRO A 47 0.84 20.15 -2.41
N TRP A 48 0.21 19.16 -1.76
CA TRP A 48 0.88 18.18 -0.92
C TRP A 48 1.51 17.03 -1.70
N MET A 49 0.83 16.53 -2.74
CA MET A 49 1.27 15.40 -3.57
C MET A 49 0.90 15.64 -5.03
N SER A 50 1.64 16.56 -5.67
CA SER A 50 1.48 16.90 -7.08
C SER A 50 1.90 15.74 -7.99
N ALA A 51 1.41 15.71 -9.23
CA ALA A 51 1.86 14.73 -10.23
C ALA A 51 3.38 14.77 -10.45
N ALA A 52 4.00 15.95 -10.41
CA ALA A 52 5.45 16.11 -10.51
C ALA A 52 6.18 15.46 -9.31
N ARG A 53 5.65 15.62 -8.10
CA ARG A 53 6.21 14.98 -6.91
C ARG A 53 6.06 13.46 -6.97
N ILE A 54 4.90 12.96 -7.41
CA ILE A 54 4.69 11.51 -7.61
C ILE A 54 5.74 10.97 -8.59
N ALA A 55 5.95 11.64 -9.73
CA ALA A 55 6.97 11.22 -10.71
C ALA A 55 8.40 11.23 -10.11
N ALA A 56 8.74 12.23 -9.29
CA ALA A 56 10.03 12.28 -8.61
C ALA A 56 10.22 11.12 -7.62
N ILE A 57 9.17 10.78 -6.85
CA ILE A 57 9.17 9.61 -5.95
C ILE A 57 9.32 8.32 -6.76
N CYS A 58 8.61 8.17 -7.88
CA CYS A 58 8.72 7.01 -8.77
C CYS A 58 10.12 6.85 -9.34
N ASN A 59 10.77 7.94 -9.76
CA ASN A 59 12.17 7.91 -10.21
C ASN A 59 13.12 7.47 -9.08
N HIS A 60 12.89 7.94 -7.86
CA HIS A 60 13.66 7.47 -6.71
C HIS A 60 13.39 5.98 -6.42
N ALA A 61 12.13 5.53 -6.47
CA ALA A 61 11.79 4.12 -6.34
C ALA A 61 12.49 3.24 -7.38
N ASN A 62 12.57 3.68 -8.64
CA ASN A 62 13.30 2.98 -9.70
C ASN A 62 14.80 2.82 -9.38
N SER A 63 15.43 3.77 -8.68
CA SER A 63 16.85 3.70 -8.29
C SER A 63 17.14 2.74 -7.13
N LEU A 64 16.11 2.12 -6.55
CA LEU A 64 16.24 1.13 -5.48
C LEU A 64 16.39 -0.31 -5.98
N ASP A 65 16.45 -0.49 -7.31
CA ASP A 65 16.71 -1.76 -8.00
C ASP A 65 15.77 -2.90 -7.54
N GLY A 66 14.46 -2.60 -7.46
CA GLY A 66 13.42 -3.58 -7.15
C GLY A 66 13.25 -4.60 -8.27
N ASP A 67 13.08 -5.86 -7.90
CA ASP A 67 12.65 -6.90 -8.85
C ASP A 67 11.18 -6.73 -9.25
N VAL A 68 10.37 -6.28 -8.28
CA VAL A 68 8.94 -6.02 -8.41
C VAL A 68 8.60 -4.68 -7.75
N MET A 69 7.73 -3.89 -8.38
CA MET A 69 7.11 -2.71 -7.77
C MET A 69 5.68 -3.04 -7.36
N LEU A 70 5.32 -2.74 -6.12
CA LEU A 70 3.98 -3.00 -5.57
C LEU A 70 3.34 -1.68 -5.12
N LEU A 71 2.11 -1.44 -5.58
CA LEU A 71 1.31 -0.27 -5.26
C LEU A 71 0.12 -0.70 -4.42
N LEU A 72 0.05 -0.23 -3.17
CA LEU A 72 -0.92 -0.74 -2.19
C LEU A 72 -2.21 0.11 -2.05
N GLY A 73 -2.55 0.90 -3.07
CA GLY A 73 -3.80 1.65 -3.07
C GLY A 73 -3.71 3.08 -2.52
N ASP A 74 -4.87 3.72 -2.42
CA ASP A 74 -5.07 5.12 -2.01
C ASP A 74 -4.28 6.11 -2.86
N TYR A 75 -4.52 6.05 -4.19
CA TYR A 75 -3.99 7.03 -5.14
C TYR A 75 -4.73 8.35 -5.06
N THR A 76 -6.02 8.28 -4.78
CA THR A 76 -6.95 9.42 -4.72
C THR A 76 -6.96 10.05 -3.33
N ALA A 77 -6.93 11.37 -3.26
CA ALA A 77 -7.00 12.08 -1.99
C ALA A 77 -8.46 12.31 -1.55
N GLY A 78 -8.76 11.96 -0.30
CA GLY A 78 -10.02 12.30 0.38
C GLY A 78 -9.91 13.54 1.29
N MET A 79 -8.74 14.18 1.35
CA MET A 79 -8.49 15.32 2.22
C MET A 79 -9.09 16.61 1.66
N ASN A 80 -9.77 17.42 2.51
CA ASN A 80 -10.40 18.69 2.10
C ASN A 80 -9.44 19.90 2.13
N LEU A 81 -8.30 19.81 2.81
CA LEU A 81 -7.30 20.89 2.90
C LEU A 81 -6.37 20.88 1.70
N VAL A 82 -6.92 21.07 0.52
CA VAL A 82 -6.22 21.03 -0.77
C VAL A 82 -6.58 22.25 -1.60
N THR A 83 -5.68 22.70 -2.44
CA THR A 83 -5.95 23.75 -3.42
C THR A 83 -6.58 23.18 -4.68
N ARG A 84 -6.27 21.91 -5.00
CA ARG A 84 -6.80 21.18 -6.14
C ARG A 84 -6.57 19.67 -5.97
N TYR A 85 -7.54 18.85 -6.36
CA TYR A 85 -7.33 17.41 -6.54
C TYR A 85 -6.57 17.16 -7.84
N VAL A 86 -5.59 16.23 -7.80
CA VAL A 86 -4.89 15.80 -9.01
C VAL A 86 -5.76 14.78 -9.74
N HIS A 87 -6.03 15.03 -11.01
CA HIS A 87 -6.89 14.16 -11.81
C HIS A 87 -6.26 12.76 -11.98
N SER A 88 -7.11 11.73 -12.07
CA SER A 88 -6.64 10.33 -12.18
C SER A 88 -5.69 10.10 -13.35
N ARG A 89 -5.94 10.74 -14.50
CA ARG A 89 -5.06 10.74 -15.66
C ARG A 89 -3.65 11.30 -15.37
N ASP A 90 -3.54 12.28 -14.47
CA ASP A 90 -2.27 12.95 -14.20
C ASP A 90 -1.44 12.16 -13.19
N TRP A 91 -2.04 11.65 -12.13
CA TRP A 91 -1.32 10.80 -11.18
C TRP A 91 -0.98 9.42 -11.76
N SER A 92 -1.84 8.82 -12.62
CA SER A 92 -1.52 7.55 -13.25
C SER A 92 -0.37 7.69 -14.26
N LYS A 93 -0.32 8.77 -15.03
CA LYS A 93 0.83 9.08 -15.89
C LYS A 93 2.12 9.28 -15.10
N ALA A 94 2.05 9.88 -13.91
CA ALA A 94 3.21 10.01 -13.03
C ALA A 94 3.68 8.65 -12.52
N LEU A 95 2.76 7.72 -12.22
CA LEU A 95 3.05 6.34 -11.83
C LEU A 95 3.62 5.49 -12.99
N ALA A 96 3.27 5.79 -14.23
CA ALA A 96 3.79 5.11 -15.42
C ALA A 96 5.31 5.22 -15.59
N VAL A 97 5.97 6.06 -14.80
CA VAL A 97 7.44 6.15 -14.72
C VAL A 97 8.05 4.92 -14.03
N LEU A 98 7.29 4.23 -13.17
CA LEU A 98 7.76 3.04 -12.46
C LEU A 98 8.11 1.91 -13.41
N ARG A 99 9.19 1.21 -13.09
CA ARG A 99 9.66 0.03 -13.83
C ARG A 99 10.35 -0.96 -12.90
N ALA A 100 10.11 -2.23 -13.16
CA ALA A 100 10.83 -3.34 -12.53
C ALA A 100 10.88 -4.54 -13.49
N PRO A 101 11.90 -5.41 -13.40
CA PRO A 101 12.04 -6.57 -14.29
C PRO A 101 10.81 -7.50 -14.28
N LEU A 102 10.17 -7.67 -13.12
CA LEU A 102 8.97 -8.51 -12.95
C LEU A 102 7.67 -7.70 -12.90
N GLY A 103 7.72 -6.43 -13.30
CA GLY A 103 6.55 -5.59 -13.48
C GLY A 103 6.18 -4.69 -12.28
N VAL A 104 5.12 -3.92 -12.51
CA VAL A 104 4.48 -3.02 -11.55
C VAL A 104 3.06 -3.53 -11.33
N HIS A 105 2.70 -3.85 -10.10
CA HIS A 105 1.43 -4.46 -9.75
C HIS A 105 0.73 -3.65 -8.67
N ALA A 106 -0.58 -3.50 -8.78
CA ALA A 106 -1.35 -2.60 -7.94
C ALA A 106 -2.59 -3.29 -7.33
N ILE A 107 -3.03 -2.76 -6.19
CA ILE A 107 -4.37 -2.94 -5.64
C ILE A 107 -5.02 -1.56 -5.46
N MET A 108 -6.31 -1.51 -5.19
CA MET A 108 -7.02 -0.30 -4.78
C MET A 108 -7.05 -0.16 -3.26
N GLY A 109 -7.19 1.09 -2.79
CA GLY A 109 -7.48 1.39 -1.41
C GLY A 109 -8.87 2.03 -1.25
N ASN A 110 -9.27 2.27 -0.01
CA ASN A 110 -10.62 2.74 0.30
C ASN A 110 -10.96 4.11 -0.31
N HIS A 111 -10.01 5.04 -0.43
CA HIS A 111 -10.25 6.33 -1.07
C HIS A 111 -10.44 6.21 -2.59
N ASP A 112 -9.85 5.22 -3.23
CA ASP A 112 -10.06 4.98 -4.67
C ASP A 112 -11.49 4.50 -4.96
N TRP A 113 -12.13 3.87 -3.98
CA TRP A 113 -13.53 3.48 -3.98
C TRP A 113 -14.46 4.61 -3.54
N TRP A 114 -14.14 5.28 -2.44
CA TRP A 114 -15.03 6.28 -1.81
C TRP A 114 -15.24 7.52 -2.68
N GLU A 115 -14.20 7.92 -3.40
CA GLU A 115 -14.26 9.10 -4.27
C GLU A 115 -14.91 8.81 -5.64
N ASP A 116 -15.19 7.54 -5.98
CA ASP A 116 -15.92 7.16 -7.18
C ASP A 116 -17.41 6.93 -6.90
N ARG A 117 -18.20 7.98 -7.13
CA ARG A 117 -19.66 7.94 -6.92
C ARG A 117 -20.36 6.90 -7.79
N SER A 118 -19.83 6.58 -8.97
CA SER A 118 -20.43 5.58 -9.87
C SER A 118 -20.23 4.19 -9.32
N ALA A 119 -19.01 3.86 -8.88
CA ALA A 119 -18.69 2.59 -8.26
C ALA A 119 -19.45 2.40 -6.94
N GLN A 120 -19.55 3.46 -6.11
CA GLN A 120 -20.36 3.46 -4.90
C GLN A 120 -21.84 3.16 -5.18
N LYS A 121 -22.42 3.80 -6.19
CA LYS A 121 -23.82 3.58 -6.59
C LYS A 121 -24.05 2.18 -7.18
N ALA A 122 -23.09 1.65 -7.93
CA ALA A 122 -23.14 0.31 -8.51
C ALA A 122 -22.92 -0.79 -7.46
N GLY A 123 -22.29 -0.46 -6.33
CA GLY A 123 -21.95 -1.41 -5.29
C GLY A 123 -20.80 -2.35 -5.66
N GLY A 124 -19.89 -1.89 -6.53
CA GLY A 124 -18.75 -2.64 -7.04
C GLY A 124 -18.41 -2.30 -8.49
N GLY A 125 -17.58 -3.12 -9.11
CA GLY A 125 -17.09 -2.94 -10.48
C GLY A 125 -15.77 -2.17 -10.55
N GLU A 126 -15.42 -1.61 -11.70
CA GLU A 126 -14.19 -0.84 -11.87
C GLU A 126 -14.39 0.62 -11.48
N THR A 127 -13.48 1.16 -10.66
CA THR A 127 -13.40 2.59 -10.36
C THR A 127 -12.69 3.34 -11.48
N PHE A 128 -12.76 4.69 -11.46
CA PHE A 128 -11.93 5.51 -12.36
C PHE A 128 -10.43 5.28 -12.12
N GLY A 129 -10.03 4.86 -10.92
CA GLY A 129 -8.65 4.50 -10.59
C GLY A 129 -8.19 3.24 -11.33
N HIS A 130 -9.01 2.19 -11.38
CA HIS A 130 -8.73 0.99 -12.17
C HIS A 130 -8.46 1.33 -13.64
N LYS A 131 -9.34 2.13 -14.23
CA LYS A 131 -9.22 2.56 -15.64
C LYS A 131 -7.94 3.38 -15.87
N ALA A 132 -7.66 4.32 -14.95
CA ALA A 132 -6.49 5.17 -15.07
C ALA A 132 -5.16 4.40 -14.97
N LEU A 133 -5.08 3.35 -14.14
CA LEU A 133 -3.91 2.47 -14.06
C LEU A 133 -3.81 1.57 -15.29
N ALA A 134 -4.92 1.00 -15.74
CA ALA A 134 -4.96 0.18 -16.95
C ALA A 134 -4.53 0.97 -18.19
N ASP A 135 -4.95 2.24 -18.33
CA ASP A 135 -4.58 3.13 -19.44
C ASP A 135 -3.05 3.39 -19.55
N VAL A 136 -2.32 3.20 -18.44
CA VAL A 136 -0.85 3.35 -18.38
C VAL A 136 -0.12 2.01 -18.25
N GLY A 137 -0.81 0.89 -18.41
CA GLY A 137 -0.24 -0.45 -18.39
C GLY A 137 0.10 -1.02 -17.02
N ILE A 138 -0.43 -0.44 -15.94
CA ILE A 138 -0.28 -0.98 -14.59
C ILE A 138 -1.46 -1.87 -14.27
N ALA A 139 -1.19 -3.17 -14.04
CA ALA A 139 -2.21 -4.16 -13.72
C ALA A 139 -2.70 -4.04 -12.27
N VAL A 140 -4.03 -4.07 -12.09
CA VAL A 140 -4.69 -4.05 -10.77
C VAL A 140 -5.21 -5.45 -10.42
N TYR A 141 -4.93 -5.89 -9.21
CA TYR A 141 -5.29 -7.22 -8.71
C TYR A 141 -6.33 -7.11 -7.59
N GLY A 142 -7.59 -7.04 -7.98
CA GLY A 142 -8.71 -7.14 -7.04
C GLY A 142 -9.20 -8.59 -6.94
N ASN A 143 -8.96 -9.26 -5.82
CA ASN A 143 -9.26 -10.67 -5.58
C ASN A 143 -8.67 -11.60 -6.65
N ARG A 144 -7.44 -11.32 -7.08
CA ARG A 144 -6.74 -12.05 -8.13
C ARG A 144 -5.31 -12.39 -7.73
N VAL A 145 -4.77 -13.40 -8.40
CA VAL A 145 -3.38 -13.80 -8.22
C VAL A 145 -2.59 -13.72 -9.53
N LEU A 146 -1.29 -13.55 -9.41
CA LEU A 146 -0.34 -13.62 -10.50
C LEU A 146 0.82 -14.51 -10.10
N ARG A 147 1.16 -15.50 -10.93
CA ARG A 147 2.37 -16.29 -10.78
C ARG A 147 3.52 -15.62 -11.51
N LEU A 148 4.59 -15.36 -10.76
CA LEU A 148 5.85 -14.82 -11.31
C LEU A 148 6.98 -15.82 -11.08
N GLU A 149 8.08 -15.60 -11.78
CA GLU A 149 9.27 -16.44 -11.67
C GLU A 149 10.53 -15.58 -11.69
N LYS A 150 11.49 -15.91 -10.84
CA LYS A 150 12.84 -15.34 -10.84
C LYS A 150 13.88 -16.47 -10.76
N ASN A 151 14.76 -16.54 -11.75
CA ASN A 151 15.84 -17.54 -11.82
C ASN A 151 15.33 -19.01 -11.68
N GLY A 152 14.24 -19.34 -12.34
CA GLY A 152 13.63 -20.67 -12.29
C GLY A 152 12.83 -20.98 -11.03
N GLN A 153 12.66 -20.02 -10.11
CA GLN A 153 11.88 -20.19 -8.89
C GLN A 153 10.60 -19.34 -8.93
N GLY A 154 9.46 -20.02 -8.81
CA GLY A 154 8.15 -19.40 -8.84
C GLY A 154 7.75 -18.79 -7.49
N PHE A 155 6.94 -17.74 -7.55
CA PHE A 155 6.21 -17.16 -6.42
C PHE A 155 4.91 -16.53 -6.90
N TRP A 156 3.98 -16.30 -5.96
CA TRP A 156 2.70 -15.68 -6.26
C TRP A 156 2.60 -14.30 -5.65
N ILE A 157 2.01 -13.37 -6.42
CA ILE A 157 1.44 -12.14 -5.89
C ILE A 157 -0.07 -12.33 -5.84
N ALA A 158 -0.67 -12.10 -4.68
CA ALA A 158 -2.11 -12.07 -4.48
C ALA A 158 -2.53 -10.66 -4.11
N GLY A 159 -3.56 -10.12 -4.75
CA GLY A 159 -4.12 -8.81 -4.41
C GLY A 159 -5.57 -8.95 -3.99
N LEU A 160 -5.94 -8.31 -2.89
CA LEU A 160 -7.33 -8.22 -2.44
C LEU A 160 -7.98 -6.94 -2.91
N GLU A 161 -9.29 -7.00 -3.10
CA GLU A 161 -10.13 -5.81 -3.10
C GLU A 161 -10.18 -5.20 -1.70
N ASP A 162 -10.59 -3.96 -1.64
CA ASP A 162 -10.58 -3.15 -0.43
C ASP A 162 -11.64 -3.61 0.59
N GLN A 163 -11.24 -3.70 1.87
CA GLN A 163 -12.06 -4.16 2.99
C GLN A 163 -13.10 -3.13 3.44
N LEU A 164 -12.96 -1.88 3.02
CA LEU A 164 -13.82 -0.74 3.37
C LEU A 164 -14.43 -0.08 2.13
N ALA A 165 -14.38 -0.75 0.96
CA ALA A 165 -14.71 -0.21 -0.35
C ALA A 165 -16.02 0.57 -0.41
N LEU A 166 -17.08 0.06 0.22
CA LEU A 166 -18.42 0.60 0.07
C LEU A 166 -18.90 1.32 1.33
N LEU A 167 -19.20 2.59 1.15
CA LEU A 167 -19.70 3.47 2.19
C LEU A 167 -21.12 3.08 2.62
N PRO A 168 -21.46 3.21 3.92
CA PRO A 168 -22.83 3.07 4.37
C PRO A 168 -23.67 4.26 3.87
N GLY A 169 -24.81 4.04 3.29
CA GLY A 169 -25.72 5.03 2.72
C GLY A 169 -25.69 6.43 3.38
N LYS A 170 -26.64 6.74 4.32
CA LYS A 170 -26.78 8.08 4.91
C LYS A 170 -25.97 8.33 6.20
N LYS A 171 -25.30 7.34 6.77
CA LYS A 171 -24.55 7.46 8.03
C LYS A 171 -23.12 6.99 7.83
N TRP A 172 -22.17 7.88 8.12
CA TRP A 172 -20.76 7.53 8.21
C TRP A 172 -20.52 6.74 9.51
N ASP A 173 -20.48 5.42 9.40
CA ASP A 173 -20.08 4.50 10.45
C ASP A 173 -19.17 3.43 9.85
N ARG A 174 -17.90 3.41 10.24
CA ARG A 174 -16.93 2.40 9.76
C ARG A 174 -17.41 0.97 9.98
N ARG A 175 -18.22 0.72 10.99
CA ARG A 175 -18.78 -0.62 11.31
C ARG A 175 -19.80 -1.10 10.28
N SER A 176 -20.35 -0.18 9.49
CA SER A 176 -21.33 -0.48 8.45
C SER A 176 -20.76 -0.35 7.03
N MET A 177 -19.46 -0.08 6.88
CA MET A 177 -18.76 -0.19 5.61
C MET A 177 -18.71 -1.66 5.19
N ARG A 178 -18.85 -1.90 3.89
CA ARG A 178 -18.79 -3.24 3.31
C ARG A 178 -17.53 -3.36 2.45
N GLY A 179 -16.71 -4.38 2.72
CA GLY A 179 -15.60 -4.76 1.88
C GLY A 179 -16.05 -5.47 0.60
N LEU A 180 -15.15 -5.50 -0.34
CA LEU A 180 -15.24 -6.30 -1.55
C LEU A 180 -14.15 -7.38 -1.57
N ASP A 181 -13.36 -7.47 -0.50
CA ASP A 181 -12.30 -8.44 -0.30
C ASP A 181 -12.83 -9.88 -0.21
N ASP A 182 -12.16 -10.79 -0.91
CA ASP A 182 -12.40 -12.24 -0.86
C ASP A 182 -11.06 -12.97 -0.68
N LEU A 183 -10.61 -13.08 0.56
CA LEU A 183 -9.33 -13.71 0.89
C LEU A 183 -9.31 -15.19 0.48
N ASP A 184 -10.37 -15.93 0.84
CA ASP A 184 -10.43 -17.37 0.61
C ASP A 184 -10.50 -17.68 -0.89
N GLY A 185 -11.37 -17.00 -1.63
CA GLY A 185 -11.49 -17.15 -3.09
C GLY A 185 -10.23 -16.71 -3.83
N THR A 186 -9.52 -15.71 -3.31
CA THR A 186 -8.23 -15.28 -3.88
C THR A 186 -7.17 -16.35 -3.69
N LEU A 187 -7.00 -16.85 -2.48
CA LEU A 187 -5.99 -17.87 -2.18
C LEU A 187 -6.29 -19.23 -2.83
N ALA A 188 -7.56 -19.55 -3.09
CA ALA A 188 -7.96 -20.76 -3.83
C ALA A 188 -7.47 -20.76 -5.29
N GLN A 189 -7.08 -19.62 -5.86
CA GLN A 189 -6.50 -19.52 -7.21
C GLN A 189 -5.03 -19.93 -7.26
N VAL A 190 -4.35 -20.07 -6.10
CA VAL A 190 -2.96 -20.49 -6.01
C VAL A 190 -2.90 -22.01 -6.21
N THR A 191 -2.22 -22.47 -7.28
CA THR A 191 -2.30 -23.84 -7.75
C THR A 191 -1.08 -24.71 -7.42
N ASP A 192 -0.03 -24.13 -6.81
CA ASP A 192 1.20 -24.84 -6.41
C ASP A 192 1.68 -24.37 -5.02
N GLU A 193 2.77 -24.95 -4.53
CA GLU A 193 3.35 -24.65 -3.20
C GLU A 193 4.33 -23.46 -3.21
N ALA A 194 4.45 -22.72 -4.31
CA ALA A 194 5.32 -21.55 -4.36
C ALA A 194 4.86 -20.47 -3.38
N PRO A 195 5.75 -19.70 -2.75
CA PRO A 195 5.39 -18.73 -1.71
C PRO A 195 4.44 -17.65 -2.23
N VAL A 196 3.53 -17.18 -1.37
CA VAL A 196 2.54 -16.13 -1.70
C VAL A 196 2.91 -14.84 -0.98
N ILE A 197 2.93 -13.73 -1.73
CA ILE A 197 3.01 -12.36 -1.23
C ILE A 197 1.63 -11.74 -1.39
N LEU A 198 0.98 -11.40 -0.29
CA LEU A 198 -0.37 -10.82 -0.27
C LEU A 198 -0.30 -9.31 -0.18
N MET A 199 -0.96 -8.62 -1.09
CA MET A 199 -1.26 -7.19 -1.02
C MET A 199 -2.68 -7.00 -0.51
N ALA A 200 -2.84 -6.30 0.60
CA ALA A 200 -4.13 -5.93 1.16
C ALA A 200 -4.04 -4.50 1.71
N HIS A 201 -4.90 -3.60 1.25
CA HIS A 201 -4.76 -2.19 1.64
C HIS A 201 -4.85 -2.01 3.14
N GLU A 202 -5.88 -2.54 3.79
CA GLU A 202 -6.00 -2.51 5.25
C GLU A 202 -5.28 -3.67 5.92
N PRO A 203 -4.47 -3.41 6.97
CA PRO A 203 -3.81 -4.46 7.75
C PRO A 203 -4.78 -5.28 8.60
N ASP A 204 -6.03 -4.84 8.73
CA ASP A 204 -7.05 -5.45 9.57
C ASP A 204 -7.46 -6.86 9.11
N ILE A 205 -7.09 -7.28 7.91
CA ILE A 205 -7.24 -8.64 7.39
C ILE A 205 -6.28 -9.64 8.05
N PHE A 206 -5.13 -9.17 8.56
CA PHE A 206 -4.01 -10.02 8.94
C PHE A 206 -4.33 -11.17 9.90
N PRO A 207 -5.22 -11.01 10.91
CA PRO A 207 -5.62 -12.13 11.77
C PRO A 207 -6.28 -13.30 11.02
N LYS A 208 -6.84 -13.06 9.84
CA LYS A 208 -7.48 -14.08 9.00
C LYS A 208 -6.52 -14.72 7.98
N VAL A 209 -5.36 -14.08 7.73
CA VAL A 209 -4.39 -14.56 6.74
C VAL A 209 -3.79 -15.88 7.20
N PRO A 210 -3.86 -16.94 6.39
CA PRO A 210 -3.33 -18.25 6.77
C PRO A 210 -1.78 -18.29 6.71
N PRO A 211 -1.12 -19.22 7.42
CA PRO A 211 0.34 -19.40 7.39
C PRO A 211 0.93 -19.70 6.00
N ARG A 212 0.07 -20.08 5.04
CA ARG A 212 0.43 -20.29 3.63
C ARG A 212 0.98 -19.01 2.97
N VAL A 213 0.59 -17.83 3.46
CA VAL A 213 1.05 -16.53 2.97
C VAL A 213 2.38 -16.20 3.63
N ALA A 214 3.44 -16.09 2.82
CA ALA A 214 4.79 -15.81 3.31
C ALA A 214 4.95 -14.37 3.83
N LEU A 215 4.28 -13.41 3.20
CA LEU A 215 4.32 -12.00 3.56
C LEU A 215 2.99 -11.32 3.20
N THR A 216 2.46 -10.54 4.11
CA THR A 216 1.37 -9.58 3.86
C THR A 216 1.93 -8.17 3.83
N LEU A 217 1.49 -7.37 2.87
CA LEU A 217 1.88 -5.97 2.69
C LEU A 217 0.63 -5.10 2.77
N SER A 218 0.66 -4.05 3.60
CA SER A 218 -0.47 -3.14 3.80
C SER A 218 -0.04 -1.67 3.88
N GLY A 219 -0.98 -0.78 3.59
CA GLY A 219 -0.91 0.67 3.77
C GLY A 219 -1.96 1.17 4.76
N HIS A 220 -2.82 2.12 4.31
CA HIS A 220 -4.03 2.61 4.95
C HIS A 220 -3.83 3.39 6.26
N THR A 221 -3.00 2.91 7.16
CA THR A 221 -2.90 3.46 8.51
C THR A 221 -2.07 4.73 8.60
N HIS A 222 -1.21 4.99 7.60
CA HIS A 222 -0.23 6.09 7.61
C HIS A 222 0.63 6.13 8.88
N GLY A 223 0.77 5.00 9.59
CA GLY A 223 1.38 4.98 10.93
C GLY A 223 0.65 5.86 11.94
N GLY A 224 -0.61 6.28 11.65
CA GLY A 224 -1.39 7.27 12.40
C GLY A 224 -1.01 8.72 12.11
N GLN A 225 -0.15 8.99 11.13
CA GLN A 225 0.40 10.30 10.73
C GLN A 225 1.16 11.06 11.83
N ILE A 226 0.74 10.94 13.08
CA ILE A 226 1.41 11.50 14.27
C ILE A 226 1.81 10.34 15.17
N ARG A 227 3.12 10.17 15.37
CA ARG A 227 3.68 9.08 16.16
C ARG A 227 4.73 9.61 17.13
N PHE A 228 4.55 9.33 18.42
CA PHE A 228 5.44 9.73 19.48
C PHE A 228 5.82 8.52 20.33
N LEU A 229 7.10 8.32 20.59
CA LEU A 229 7.63 7.18 21.34
C LEU A 229 7.07 5.81 20.85
N GLY A 230 6.96 5.65 19.53
CA GLY A 230 6.49 4.40 18.94
C GLY A 230 4.97 4.20 18.99
N ARG A 231 4.17 5.19 19.43
CA ARG A 231 2.72 5.11 19.51
C ARG A 231 2.04 6.28 18.81
N SER A 232 0.90 5.99 18.19
CA SER A 232 0.06 6.98 17.54
C SER A 232 -1.25 7.13 18.31
N PRO A 233 -1.70 8.38 18.59
CA PRO A 233 -2.93 8.61 19.35
C PRO A 233 -4.19 8.18 18.60
N VAL A 234 -4.15 8.25 17.26
CA VAL A 234 -5.23 7.83 16.38
C VAL A 234 -4.65 6.93 15.28
N VAL A 235 -5.23 5.75 15.10
CA VAL A 235 -4.87 4.81 14.04
C VAL A 235 -6.15 4.31 13.39
N PRO A 236 -6.29 4.39 12.06
CA PRO A 236 -7.48 3.94 11.36
C PRO A 236 -7.50 2.40 11.20
N SER A 237 -7.35 1.69 12.30
CA SER A 237 -7.44 0.24 12.41
C SER A 237 -8.27 -0.13 13.63
N ARG A 238 -9.06 -1.23 13.55
CA ARG A 238 -9.78 -1.79 14.71
C ARG A 238 -8.84 -2.34 15.79
N TYR A 239 -7.59 -2.61 15.40
CA TYR A 239 -6.54 -3.11 16.29
C TYR A 239 -5.64 -1.99 16.83
N GLY A 240 -5.92 -0.73 16.48
CA GLY A 240 -5.18 0.43 16.94
C GLY A 240 -3.68 0.33 16.64
N ASN A 241 -2.85 0.58 17.66
CA ASN A 241 -1.38 0.56 17.47
C ASN A 241 -0.78 -0.82 17.17
N ARG A 242 -1.52 -1.92 17.30
CA ARG A 242 -1.03 -3.26 16.99
C ARG A 242 -0.64 -3.39 15.52
N TYR A 243 -1.44 -2.82 14.62
CA TYR A 243 -1.21 -2.85 13.19
C TYR A 243 -1.08 -1.42 12.62
N ALA A 244 -0.40 -0.54 13.35
CA ALA A 244 -0.26 0.83 12.91
C ALA A 244 0.86 1.03 11.90
N TYR A 245 2.00 0.36 12.05
CA TYR A 245 3.21 0.66 11.30
C TYR A 245 4.31 -0.38 11.50
N GLY A 246 5.07 -0.63 10.44
CA GLY A 246 6.30 -1.41 10.50
C GLY A 246 6.10 -2.91 10.32
N HIS A 247 7.06 -3.69 10.76
CA HIS A 247 7.03 -5.15 10.64
C HIS A 247 6.42 -5.79 11.89
N VAL A 248 5.38 -6.57 11.69
CA VAL A 248 4.68 -7.33 12.71
C VAL A 248 4.83 -8.83 12.40
N VAL A 249 5.17 -9.61 13.41
CA VAL A 249 5.24 -11.07 13.32
C VAL A 249 4.28 -11.67 14.35
N GLU A 250 3.34 -12.50 13.90
CA GLU A 250 2.38 -13.20 14.75
C GLU A 250 2.17 -14.61 14.22
N ASP A 251 2.33 -15.61 15.07
CA ASP A 251 2.20 -17.04 14.72
C ASP A 251 2.99 -17.40 13.45
N ASP A 252 4.26 -16.99 13.39
CA ASP A 252 5.17 -17.15 12.25
C ASP A 252 4.72 -16.49 10.94
N ARG A 253 3.67 -15.68 10.96
CA ARG A 253 3.19 -14.89 9.82
C ARG A 253 3.79 -13.49 9.84
N ASN A 254 4.12 -12.97 8.67
CA ASN A 254 4.76 -11.66 8.52
C ASN A 254 3.79 -10.65 7.91
N LEU A 255 3.68 -9.48 8.53
CA LEU A 255 2.96 -8.32 8.01
C LEU A 255 3.88 -7.11 8.02
N ILE A 256 3.99 -6.40 6.90
CA ILE A 256 4.66 -5.10 6.84
C ILE A 256 3.60 -4.04 6.50
N ILE A 257 3.51 -3.02 7.35
CA ILE A 257 2.59 -1.90 7.18
C ILE A 257 3.40 -0.65 6.85
N SER A 258 3.17 -0.08 5.67
CA SER A 258 3.79 1.17 5.23
C SER A 258 3.16 2.37 5.94
N GLY A 259 3.99 3.37 6.25
CA GLY A 259 3.53 4.68 6.68
C GLY A 259 2.97 5.55 5.55
N GLY A 260 3.06 5.08 4.31
CA GLY A 260 2.53 5.76 3.13
C GLY A 260 3.30 7.02 2.71
N LEU A 261 2.94 7.56 1.57
CA LEU A 261 3.61 8.70 0.93
C LEU A 261 2.88 10.03 1.14
N GLY A 262 1.55 10.03 1.01
CA GLY A 262 0.70 11.21 1.15
C GLY A 262 0.20 11.45 2.57
N CYS A 263 -0.84 12.25 2.68
CA CYS A 263 -1.57 12.48 3.93
C CYS A 263 -3.05 12.24 3.71
N SER A 264 -3.73 11.69 4.72
CA SER A 264 -5.19 11.56 4.78
C SER A 264 -5.74 12.54 5.83
N ILE A 265 -7.00 12.96 5.71
CA ILE A 265 -7.71 13.86 6.64
C ILE A 265 -7.06 15.26 6.75
N ALA A 266 -5.80 15.34 7.17
CA ALA A 266 -5.06 16.60 7.34
C ALA A 266 -3.61 16.45 6.85
N PRO A 267 -3.01 17.54 6.31
CA PRO A 267 -1.65 17.52 5.76
C PRO A 267 -0.59 17.59 6.88
N VAL A 268 -0.61 16.63 7.78
CA VAL A 268 0.27 16.60 8.95
C VAL A 268 0.98 15.27 9.07
N ARG A 269 2.29 15.32 9.30
CA ARG A 269 3.10 14.17 9.69
C ARG A 269 4.06 14.57 10.79
N PHE A 270 4.17 13.73 11.81
CA PHE A 270 5.13 13.89 12.88
C PHE A 270 5.60 12.52 13.38
N GLY A 271 6.89 12.24 13.18
CA GLY A 271 7.49 10.95 13.55
C GLY A 271 7.13 9.79 12.64
N VAL A 272 6.45 10.06 11.52
CA VAL A 272 6.15 9.10 10.43
C VAL A 272 6.31 9.85 9.10
N PRO A 273 7.54 10.12 8.66
CA PRO A 273 7.77 10.77 7.37
C PRO A 273 7.25 9.91 6.23
N PRO A 274 6.91 10.51 5.08
CA PRO A 274 6.64 9.77 3.85
C PRO A 274 7.74 8.74 3.57
N GLU A 275 7.36 7.54 3.14
CA GLU A 275 8.34 6.50 2.89
C GLU A 275 8.08 5.64 1.66
N ILE A 276 9.16 5.17 1.06
CA ILE A 276 9.19 4.02 0.17
C ILE A 276 9.67 2.83 1.01
N VAL A 277 8.95 1.71 0.96
CA VAL A 277 9.36 0.50 1.66
C VAL A 277 10.10 -0.43 0.70
N VAL A 278 11.25 -0.95 1.14
CA VAL A 278 12.02 -1.98 0.43
C VAL A 278 12.01 -3.24 1.27
N VAL A 279 11.63 -4.36 0.66
CA VAL A 279 11.64 -5.66 1.34
C VAL A 279 12.55 -6.62 0.58
N ASP A 280 13.64 -7.02 1.22
CA ASP A 280 14.57 -8.03 0.71
C ASP A 280 14.21 -9.41 1.27
N LEU A 281 13.47 -10.19 0.48
CA LEU A 281 13.06 -11.55 0.83
C LEU A 281 14.14 -12.57 0.49
N GLY A 282 14.31 -13.55 1.37
CA GLY A 282 15.36 -14.57 1.26
C GLY A 282 16.75 -14.05 1.68
N HIS A 283 16.84 -12.86 2.23
CA HIS A 283 18.04 -12.28 2.83
C HIS A 283 17.95 -12.28 4.35
N ARG A 284 19.05 -12.61 5.01
CA ARG A 284 19.13 -12.44 6.47
C ARG A 284 19.21 -10.94 6.78
N PRO A 285 18.56 -10.48 7.87
CA PRO A 285 18.81 -9.14 8.37
C PRO A 285 20.31 -8.97 8.60
N GLU A 286 20.90 -7.89 8.07
CA GLU A 286 22.25 -7.50 8.47
C GLU A 286 22.17 -7.05 9.93
N LEU A 287 22.95 -7.72 10.78
CA LEU A 287 23.12 -7.28 12.16
C LEU A 287 23.97 -6.01 12.13
N PHE A 288 23.33 -4.84 12.28
CA PHE A 288 24.00 -3.56 12.51
C PHE A 288 24.25 -3.33 13.98
#